data_174370bbd35149b4f396b66a32c9bf53
#
_entry.id   174370bbd35149b4f396b66a32c9bf53
#
_cell.length_a   1.000
_cell.length_b   1.000
_cell.length_c   1.000
_cell.angle_alpha   90.00
_cell.angle_beta   90.00
_cell.angle_gamma   90.00
#
_symmetry.space_group_name_H-M   'P 1'
#
loop_
_entity.id
_entity.type
_entity.pdbx_description
1 polymer ?
#
loop_
_entity_poly.entity_id
_entity_poly.type
_entity_poly.pdbx_seq_one_letter_code
_entity_poly.pdbx_strand_id
1 'polypeptide(L)'
;MGPVVGVTVCAGASLVRRWVHRYGRSMDFSTASVVDLAAQVRSGRLTASALVDHALGRIRAVNPTINAFVAVDEDRARAAAEAVDAVVASGGDPGPLAGIPLGVKDLEDAAGYVTTHGSAAYADNPPATADSTLVARLVAAGCVVVGKTNTPELGWKPDTDNPVFGATLNPWNTDHTPGGSSGGSGAAIAAGMVPLATGSDGGGSLRIPSSCCGLSGVKASLGRVPSGGTQPPDWQHLSTKGPMARRMEDLVAALDVVVGPDPTDLRSLPRPEASWPAALVGARPPARVAWSPTLGYAEIDDEVLSLCRRAVDVLSDLGTEVVAVDTVFDTDPVDPWLTLSGAYNLRTHAGLVGTPDWEQVDPVLRMILDGAAGTSALEVVRAEDACHLLNVRLVDLFHDVRLLVTPTMAAPPPPRSLGGAGMINGTTDYNWVKMTYAFNMTRSPAATVCVGLSSAGVPIGLQLVGPQHADLVVIRAAAALEAALGFDAVAPVPA
;
A
#
# COMPACT_ATOMS: atom_id res chain seq x y z
N MET A 1 52.66 -12.04 -31.90
CA MET A 1 52.60 -11.26 -30.62
C MET A 1 51.59 -10.14 -30.84
N GLY A 2 50.37 -10.32 -30.40
CA GLY A 2 49.31 -9.31 -30.42
C GLY A 2 48.82 -9.09 -29.00
N PRO A 3 48.42 -7.89 -28.60
CA PRO A 3 48.13 -7.55 -27.22
C PRO A 3 46.76 -8.10 -26.77
N VAL A 4 46.78 -8.66 -25.57
CA VAL A 4 45.58 -9.10 -24.82
C VAL A 4 44.85 -7.87 -24.32
N VAL A 5 43.60 -7.69 -24.77
CA VAL A 5 42.70 -6.67 -24.23
C VAL A 5 42.07 -7.19 -22.92
N GLY A 6 42.51 -6.62 -21.83
CA GLY A 6 41.93 -6.88 -20.51
C GLY A 6 40.56 -6.22 -20.41
N VAL A 7 39.48 -7.01 -20.21
CA VAL A 7 38.16 -6.54 -19.89
C VAL A 7 38.08 -6.22 -18.38
N THR A 8 37.96 -4.95 -18.06
CA THR A 8 37.80 -4.47 -16.68
C THR A 8 36.36 -4.70 -16.21
N VAL A 9 36.15 -5.76 -15.42
CA VAL A 9 34.90 -6.01 -14.67
C VAL A 9 34.99 -5.31 -13.32
N CYS A 10 34.58 -4.07 -13.22
CA CYS A 10 34.68 -3.31 -11.96
C CYS A 10 33.58 -2.30 -11.65
N ALA A 11 32.34 -2.43 -12.20
CA ALA A 11 31.24 -1.53 -11.80
C ALA A 11 30.17 -2.20 -10.93
N GLY A 12 29.96 -3.52 -11.01
CA GLY A 12 28.89 -4.20 -10.25
C GLY A 12 29.21 -4.46 -8.77
N ALA A 13 30.51 -4.67 -8.43
CA ALA A 13 30.89 -5.02 -7.06
C ALA A 13 30.91 -3.82 -6.08
N SER A 14 31.02 -2.61 -6.60
CA SER A 14 31.05 -1.39 -5.75
C SER A 14 29.67 -0.97 -5.28
N LEU A 15 28.63 -1.19 -6.09
CA LEU A 15 27.23 -0.91 -5.72
C LEU A 15 26.75 -1.89 -4.64
N VAL A 16 27.00 -3.17 -4.77
CA VAL A 16 26.66 -4.19 -3.76
C VAL A 16 27.40 -3.94 -2.44
N ARG A 17 28.69 -3.57 -2.46
CA ARG A 17 29.45 -3.27 -1.23
C ARG A 17 29.05 -1.96 -0.56
N ARG A 18 28.63 -0.93 -1.30
CA ARG A 18 28.09 0.30 -0.73
C ARG A 18 26.75 0.06 -0.05
N TRP A 19 25.95 -0.86 -0.58
CA TRP A 19 24.66 -1.26 -0.01
C TRP A 19 24.80 -1.94 1.34
N VAL A 20 25.67 -2.95 1.46
CA VAL A 20 25.92 -3.70 2.70
C VAL A 20 26.53 -2.83 3.82
N HIS A 21 27.26 -1.76 3.50
CA HIS A 21 27.90 -0.89 4.50
C HIS A 21 26.99 0.23 5.05
N ARG A 22 25.87 0.54 4.36
CA ARG A 22 25.02 1.68 4.74
C ARG A 22 23.94 1.32 5.76
N TYR A 23 23.58 0.06 5.93
CA TYR A 23 22.41 -0.37 6.72
C TYR A 23 22.72 -1.32 7.88
N GLY A 24 23.95 -1.57 8.20
CA GLY A 24 24.32 -2.38 9.35
C GLY A 24 24.22 -1.63 10.67
N ARG A 25 23.29 -2.04 11.57
CA ARG A 25 23.30 -1.86 13.03
C ARG A 25 22.31 -0.87 13.68
N SER A 26 21.29 -0.37 13.01
CA SER A 26 20.25 0.41 13.70
C SER A 26 18.93 -0.36 13.73
N MET A 27 18.25 -0.40 14.89
CA MET A 27 16.86 -0.85 15.02
C MET A 27 15.86 0.26 14.67
N ASP A 28 16.33 1.41 14.20
CA ASP A 28 15.47 2.51 13.79
C ASP A 28 14.68 2.12 12.53
N PHE A 29 13.39 1.84 12.69
CA PHE A 29 12.50 1.41 11.62
C PHE A 29 12.31 2.45 10.51
N SER A 30 12.67 3.71 10.76
CA SER A 30 12.66 4.73 9.71
C SER A 30 13.78 4.53 8.68
N THR A 31 14.80 3.75 9.01
CA THR A 31 15.98 3.52 8.15
C THR A 31 16.35 2.05 7.99
N ALA A 32 15.98 1.17 8.93
CA ALA A 32 16.31 -0.25 8.90
C ALA A 32 15.54 -1.01 7.81
N SER A 33 16.17 -2.04 7.24
CA SER A 33 15.52 -2.98 6.31
C SER A 33 14.83 -4.11 7.07
N VAL A 34 13.58 -4.43 6.69
CA VAL A 34 12.84 -5.60 7.19
C VAL A 34 13.62 -6.89 6.94
N VAL A 35 14.19 -7.03 5.73
CA VAL A 35 14.95 -8.21 5.33
C VAL A 35 16.19 -8.41 6.23
N ASP A 36 16.92 -7.31 6.49
CA ASP A 36 18.11 -7.36 7.35
C ASP A 36 17.76 -7.64 8.82
N LEU A 37 16.70 -7.01 9.34
CA LEU A 37 16.22 -7.25 10.71
C LEU A 37 15.80 -8.72 10.89
N ALA A 38 14.99 -9.27 9.99
CA ALA A 38 14.59 -10.68 10.03
C ALA A 38 15.78 -11.64 9.92
N ALA A 39 16.78 -11.34 9.08
CA ALA A 39 18.00 -12.13 8.98
C ALA A 39 18.84 -12.10 10.28
N GLN A 40 18.86 -10.97 10.97
CA GLN A 40 19.52 -10.86 12.29
C GLN A 40 18.80 -11.68 13.35
N VAL A 41 17.45 -11.68 13.37
CA VAL A 41 16.66 -12.53 14.29
C VAL A 41 16.90 -14.01 13.99
N ARG A 42 16.78 -14.44 12.74
CA ARG A 42 17.05 -15.85 12.35
C ARG A 42 18.44 -16.33 12.73
N SER A 43 19.43 -15.45 12.72
CA SER A 43 20.81 -15.79 13.10
C SER A 43 21.08 -15.68 14.60
N GLY A 44 20.10 -15.29 15.42
CA GLY A 44 20.26 -15.07 16.87
C GLY A 44 21.11 -13.85 17.25
N ARG A 45 21.44 -12.96 16.28
CA ARG A 45 22.17 -11.71 16.57
C ARG A 45 21.27 -10.62 17.14
N LEU A 46 19.98 -10.72 16.92
CA LEU A 46 18.94 -9.89 17.46
C LEU A 46 17.80 -10.79 17.93
N THR A 47 17.03 -10.38 18.93
CA THR A 47 15.84 -11.12 19.37
C THR A 47 14.57 -10.47 18.80
N ALA A 48 13.54 -11.27 18.56
CA ALA A 48 12.21 -10.78 18.22
C ALA A 48 11.65 -9.90 19.35
N SER A 49 11.89 -10.30 20.61
CA SER A 49 11.51 -9.52 21.80
C SER A 49 12.11 -8.11 21.78
N ALA A 50 13.39 -7.96 21.39
CA ALA A 50 14.01 -6.63 21.29
C ALA A 50 13.38 -5.76 20.18
N LEU A 51 13.00 -6.34 19.04
CA LEU A 51 12.30 -5.62 17.97
C LEU A 51 10.90 -5.19 18.41
N VAL A 52 10.15 -6.08 19.07
CA VAL A 52 8.81 -5.77 19.56
C VAL A 52 8.85 -4.72 20.66
N ASP A 53 9.79 -4.81 21.63
CA ASP A 53 9.95 -3.80 22.66
C ASP A 53 10.32 -2.43 22.07
N HIS A 54 11.18 -2.40 21.02
CA HIS A 54 11.47 -1.16 20.29
C HIS A 54 10.20 -0.60 19.63
N ALA A 55 9.40 -1.44 18.94
CA ALA A 55 8.14 -1.02 18.31
C ALA A 55 7.15 -0.44 19.34
N LEU A 56 6.94 -1.15 20.45
CA LEU A 56 6.06 -0.71 21.53
C LEU A 56 6.54 0.60 22.17
N GLY A 57 7.87 0.75 22.32
CA GLY A 57 8.49 2.01 22.78
C GLY A 57 8.22 3.17 21.83
N ARG A 58 8.38 2.95 20.51
CA ARG A 58 8.08 3.95 19.48
C ARG A 58 6.60 4.29 19.44
N ILE A 59 5.72 3.30 19.49
CA ILE A 59 4.26 3.52 19.53
C ILE A 59 3.89 4.39 20.74
N ARG A 60 4.38 4.08 21.94
CA ARG A 60 4.10 4.89 23.14
C ARG A 60 4.59 6.34 23.00
N ALA A 61 5.74 6.56 22.36
CA ALA A 61 6.31 7.89 22.20
C ALA A 61 5.61 8.74 21.13
N VAL A 62 5.20 8.13 20.01
CA VAL A 62 4.82 8.86 18.79
C VAL A 62 3.30 8.79 18.52
N ASN A 63 2.65 7.68 18.89
CA ASN A 63 1.23 7.49 18.60
C ASN A 63 0.29 8.53 19.25
N PRO A 64 0.56 9.06 20.44
CA PRO A 64 -0.28 10.13 21.01
C PRO A 64 -0.39 11.39 20.13
N THR A 65 0.63 11.66 19.30
CA THR A 65 0.62 12.77 18.34
C THR A 65 0.01 12.36 17.00
N ILE A 66 0.41 11.19 16.47
CA ILE A 66 0.09 10.79 15.09
C ILE A 66 -1.24 10.05 15.00
N ASN A 67 -1.65 9.34 16.04
CA ASN A 67 -2.89 8.51 16.09
C ASN A 67 -2.95 7.47 14.96
N ALA A 68 -1.83 6.77 14.75
CA ALA A 68 -1.73 5.72 13.72
C ALA A 68 -2.23 4.36 14.20
N PHE A 69 -2.04 4.03 15.50
CA PHE A 69 -2.54 2.81 16.15
C PHE A 69 -3.79 3.11 16.97
N VAL A 70 -4.80 2.26 16.84
CA VAL A 70 -6.09 2.37 17.55
C VAL A 70 -6.26 1.28 18.61
N ALA A 71 -5.51 0.19 18.53
CA ALA A 71 -5.44 -0.84 19.55
C ALA A 71 -4.02 -1.42 19.60
N VAL A 72 -3.49 -1.63 20.81
CA VAL A 72 -2.19 -2.24 21.07
C VAL A 72 -2.34 -3.20 22.24
N ASP A 73 -1.84 -4.42 22.11
CA ASP A 73 -1.78 -5.44 23.18
C ASP A 73 -0.31 -5.82 23.40
N GLU A 74 0.32 -5.13 24.36
CA GLU A 74 1.75 -5.27 24.61
C GLU A 74 2.11 -6.68 25.13
N ASP A 75 1.27 -7.27 25.97
CA ASP A 75 1.54 -8.59 26.56
C ASP A 75 1.44 -9.69 25.50
N ARG A 76 0.42 -9.60 24.64
CA ARG A 76 0.27 -10.53 23.50
C ARG A 76 1.43 -10.40 22.53
N ALA A 77 1.84 -9.17 22.19
CA ALA A 77 2.96 -8.92 21.27
C ALA A 77 4.27 -9.49 21.85
N ARG A 78 4.55 -9.30 23.15
CA ARG A 78 5.74 -9.86 23.80
C ARG A 78 5.71 -11.39 23.84
N ALA A 79 4.58 -11.99 24.23
CA ALA A 79 4.43 -13.44 24.23
C ALA A 79 4.66 -14.06 22.84
N ALA A 80 4.15 -13.42 21.78
CA ALA A 80 4.39 -13.86 20.41
C ALA A 80 5.86 -13.71 19.99
N ALA A 81 6.54 -12.64 20.41
CA ALA A 81 7.97 -12.43 20.15
C ALA A 81 8.82 -13.48 20.87
N GLU A 82 8.52 -13.79 22.15
CA GLU A 82 9.19 -14.85 22.91
C GLU A 82 9.03 -16.23 22.25
N ALA A 83 7.86 -16.50 21.64
CA ALA A 83 7.66 -17.73 20.90
C ALA A 83 8.57 -17.82 19.66
N VAL A 84 8.77 -16.71 18.92
CA VAL A 84 9.73 -16.65 17.81
C VAL A 84 11.17 -16.86 18.31
N ASP A 85 11.55 -16.21 19.42
CA ASP A 85 12.88 -16.36 20.01
C ASP A 85 13.14 -17.83 20.47
N ALA A 86 12.12 -18.50 21.02
CA ALA A 86 12.22 -19.91 21.41
C ALA A 86 12.44 -20.83 20.19
N VAL A 87 11.78 -20.55 19.05
CA VAL A 87 12.02 -21.30 17.79
C VAL A 87 13.46 -21.14 17.34
N VAL A 88 14.00 -19.90 17.34
CA VAL A 88 15.40 -19.64 16.98
C VAL A 88 16.36 -20.34 17.93
N ALA A 89 16.13 -20.25 19.25
CA ALA A 89 16.99 -20.85 20.27
C ALA A 89 17.01 -22.40 20.16
N SER A 90 15.93 -23.03 19.72
CA SER A 90 15.88 -24.47 19.48
C SER A 90 16.48 -24.91 18.13
N GLY A 91 16.97 -23.97 17.31
CA GLY A 91 17.50 -24.24 15.97
C GLY A 91 16.41 -24.48 14.91
N GLY A 92 15.16 -24.12 15.19
CA GLY A 92 14.05 -24.16 14.24
C GLY A 92 14.08 -22.98 13.26
N ASP A 93 13.23 -23.05 12.22
CA ASP A 93 13.04 -21.95 11.26
C ASP A 93 11.83 -21.10 11.66
N PRO A 94 12.03 -19.85 12.13
CA PRO A 94 10.94 -18.95 12.48
C PRO A 94 10.29 -18.24 11.27
N GLY A 95 10.74 -18.55 10.05
CA GLY A 95 10.26 -17.96 8.81
C GLY A 95 11.06 -16.75 8.31
N PRO A 96 10.82 -16.36 7.06
CA PRO A 96 11.61 -15.32 6.39
C PRO A 96 11.43 -13.90 6.96
N LEU A 97 10.34 -13.63 7.68
CA LEU A 97 10.03 -12.35 8.35
C LEU A 97 10.14 -12.45 9.88
N ALA A 98 11.03 -13.29 10.36
CA ALA A 98 11.22 -13.62 11.76
C ALA A 98 11.29 -12.40 12.68
N GLY A 99 10.36 -12.29 13.62
CA GLY A 99 10.31 -11.27 14.67
C GLY A 99 9.93 -9.87 14.20
N ILE A 100 9.53 -9.67 12.93
CA ILE A 100 9.18 -8.36 12.39
C ILE A 100 7.86 -7.87 13.01
N PRO A 101 7.85 -6.71 13.72
CA PRO A 101 6.65 -6.10 14.24
C PRO A 101 5.69 -5.68 13.12
N LEU A 102 4.43 -6.08 13.22
CA LEU A 102 3.39 -5.91 12.21
C LEU A 102 2.23 -5.07 12.75
N GLY A 103 1.91 -3.96 12.08
CA GLY A 103 0.65 -3.24 12.25
C GLY A 103 -0.43 -3.83 11.34
N VAL A 104 -1.62 -4.12 11.87
CA VAL A 104 -2.72 -4.67 11.08
C VAL A 104 -3.81 -3.62 10.90
N LYS A 105 -4.13 -3.28 9.64
CA LYS A 105 -5.20 -2.33 9.32
C LYS A 105 -6.51 -2.76 9.98
N ASP A 106 -7.25 -1.82 10.54
CA ASP A 106 -8.50 -2.11 11.27
C ASP A 106 -9.71 -2.40 10.35
N LEU A 107 -9.43 -2.95 9.17
CA LEU A 107 -10.35 -3.65 8.27
C LEU A 107 -10.03 -5.14 8.15
N GLU A 108 -8.94 -5.61 8.78
CA GLU A 108 -8.47 -6.99 8.71
C GLU A 108 -8.51 -7.64 10.09
N ASP A 109 -9.01 -8.86 10.17
CA ASP A 109 -9.00 -9.63 11.40
C ASP A 109 -7.58 -10.03 11.80
N ALA A 110 -7.27 -9.79 13.08
CA ALA A 110 -6.12 -10.34 13.78
C ALA A 110 -6.62 -11.02 15.05
N ALA A 111 -6.25 -12.26 15.27
CA ALA A 111 -6.73 -13.06 16.39
C ALA A 111 -6.50 -12.37 17.73
N GLY A 112 -7.57 -12.22 18.52
CA GLY A 112 -7.57 -11.55 19.81
C GLY A 112 -7.72 -10.04 19.80
N TYR A 113 -7.82 -9.40 18.63
CA TYR A 113 -8.15 -7.99 18.48
C TYR A 113 -9.57 -7.80 17.95
N VAL A 114 -10.23 -6.74 18.37
CA VAL A 114 -11.49 -6.29 17.73
C VAL A 114 -11.16 -5.70 16.38
N THR A 115 -11.96 -6.00 15.35
CA THR A 115 -11.94 -5.28 14.07
C THR A 115 -13.12 -4.34 14.06
N THR A 116 -12.84 -3.04 14.30
CA THR A 116 -13.90 -2.03 14.46
C THR A 116 -14.32 -1.41 13.14
N HIS A 117 -13.54 -1.60 12.07
CA HIS A 117 -13.72 -0.92 10.79
C HIS A 117 -13.75 0.63 10.91
N GLY A 118 -13.24 1.19 12.00
CA GLY A 118 -13.34 2.62 12.31
C GLY A 118 -14.78 3.09 12.55
N SER A 119 -15.72 2.19 12.83
CA SER A 119 -17.15 2.45 12.97
C SER A 119 -17.63 2.13 14.38
N ALA A 120 -18.46 3.02 14.94
CA ALA A 120 -19.11 2.80 16.24
C ALA A 120 -19.98 1.54 16.24
N ALA A 121 -20.57 1.20 15.09
CA ALA A 121 -21.40 0.01 14.93
C ALA A 121 -20.67 -1.33 15.18
N TYR A 122 -19.35 -1.33 15.08
CA TYR A 122 -18.51 -2.51 15.25
C TYR A 122 -17.55 -2.41 16.45
N ALA A 123 -17.52 -1.28 17.14
CA ALA A 123 -16.55 -1.01 18.21
C ALA A 123 -16.66 -2.00 19.39
N ASP A 124 -17.86 -2.48 19.67
CA ASP A 124 -18.17 -3.40 20.76
C ASP A 124 -18.22 -4.88 20.31
N ASN A 125 -17.79 -5.18 19.08
CA ASN A 125 -17.72 -6.56 18.60
C ASN A 125 -16.73 -7.38 19.45
N PRO A 126 -16.95 -8.70 19.59
CA PRO A 126 -15.96 -9.55 20.23
C PRO A 126 -14.64 -9.56 19.40
N PRO A 127 -13.49 -9.76 20.08
CA PRO A 127 -12.24 -9.95 19.37
C PRO A 127 -12.31 -11.09 18.34
N ALA A 128 -11.65 -10.91 17.21
CA ALA A 128 -11.56 -11.94 16.17
C ALA A 128 -10.97 -13.24 16.73
N THR A 129 -11.55 -14.36 16.38
CA THR A 129 -11.09 -15.68 16.84
C THR A 129 -10.00 -16.27 15.94
N ALA A 130 -9.79 -15.72 14.76
CA ALA A 130 -8.78 -16.13 13.79
C ALA A 130 -8.25 -14.91 13.01
N ASP A 131 -7.05 -15.06 12.47
CA ASP A 131 -6.46 -14.11 11.56
C ASP A 131 -7.15 -14.17 10.18
N SER A 132 -7.22 -13.04 9.48
CA SER A 132 -7.52 -13.05 8.05
C SER A 132 -6.41 -13.76 7.26
N THR A 133 -6.69 -14.23 6.04
CA THR A 133 -5.70 -14.96 5.21
C THR A 133 -4.38 -14.19 5.06
N LEU A 134 -4.44 -12.87 4.86
CA LEU A 134 -3.25 -12.02 4.76
C LEU A 134 -2.45 -12.02 6.06
N VAL A 135 -3.10 -11.79 7.20
CA VAL A 135 -2.47 -11.74 8.52
C VAL A 135 -1.90 -13.11 8.90
N ALA A 136 -2.66 -14.20 8.70
CA ALA A 136 -2.22 -15.55 8.98
C ALA A 136 -0.93 -15.92 8.22
N ARG A 137 -0.82 -15.53 6.93
CA ARG A 137 0.38 -15.78 6.13
C ARG A 137 1.59 -14.96 6.61
N LEU A 138 1.39 -13.71 7.02
CA LEU A 138 2.47 -12.89 7.59
C LEU A 138 2.93 -13.43 8.96
N VAL A 139 2.00 -13.84 9.82
CA VAL A 139 2.30 -14.48 11.11
C VAL A 139 3.03 -15.82 10.91
N ALA A 140 2.57 -16.65 9.97
CA ALA A 140 3.25 -17.90 9.63
C ALA A 140 4.66 -17.68 9.05
N ALA A 141 4.93 -16.52 8.46
CA ALA A 141 6.26 -16.10 8.01
C ALA A 141 7.15 -15.53 9.14
N GLY A 142 6.64 -15.46 10.37
CA GLY A 142 7.36 -15.02 11.56
C GLY A 142 7.10 -13.58 12.01
N CYS A 143 6.16 -12.86 11.39
CA CYS A 143 5.76 -11.53 11.87
C CYS A 143 5.07 -11.59 13.22
N VAL A 144 5.20 -10.54 14.01
CA VAL A 144 4.56 -10.38 15.32
C VAL A 144 3.56 -9.22 15.26
N VAL A 145 2.26 -9.52 15.39
CA VAL A 145 1.22 -8.48 15.43
C VAL A 145 1.37 -7.66 16.72
N VAL A 146 1.54 -6.33 16.58
CA VAL A 146 1.66 -5.41 17.72
C VAL A 146 0.40 -4.59 17.98
N GLY A 147 -0.50 -4.51 16.99
CA GLY A 147 -1.75 -3.77 17.16
C GLY A 147 -2.48 -3.52 15.85
N LYS A 148 -3.62 -2.80 15.97
CA LYS A 148 -4.48 -2.39 14.87
C LYS A 148 -4.17 -0.95 14.47
N THR A 149 -4.08 -0.67 13.16
CA THR A 149 -3.81 0.66 12.61
C THR A 149 -5.08 1.32 12.10
N ASN A 150 -5.16 2.65 12.25
CA ASN A 150 -6.35 3.44 11.96
C ASN A 150 -6.76 3.42 10.47
N THR A 151 -8.05 3.59 10.22
CA THR A 151 -8.69 3.61 8.90
C THR A 151 -9.88 4.57 8.94
N PRO A 152 -10.30 5.21 7.84
CA PRO A 152 -11.63 5.84 7.81
C PRO A 152 -12.72 4.81 8.01
N GLU A 153 -13.88 5.23 8.48
CA GLU A 153 -15.01 4.33 8.71
C GLU A 153 -15.31 3.47 7.48
N LEU A 154 -15.39 2.15 7.66
CA LEU A 154 -15.59 1.15 6.60
C LEU A 154 -14.60 1.27 5.41
N GLY A 155 -13.53 2.02 5.55
CA GLY A 155 -12.52 2.21 4.49
C GLY A 155 -12.98 3.06 3.30
N TRP A 156 -14.01 3.89 3.41
CA TRP A 156 -14.71 4.48 2.28
C TRP A 156 -14.02 5.69 1.61
N LYS A 157 -13.20 6.45 2.34
CA LYS A 157 -12.62 7.71 1.86
C LYS A 157 -11.08 7.70 1.81
N PRO A 158 -10.46 8.60 1.01
CA PRO A 158 -9.00 8.70 0.88
C PRO A 158 -8.33 9.53 1.99
N ASP A 159 -9.03 9.82 3.06
CA ASP A 159 -8.55 10.50 4.27
C ASP A 159 -8.81 9.61 5.49
N THR A 160 -7.84 9.52 6.42
CA THR A 160 -7.96 8.64 7.58
C THR A 160 -8.45 9.41 8.80
N ASP A 161 -9.77 9.44 8.92
CA ASP A 161 -10.52 10.04 10.01
C ASP A 161 -11.82 9.25 10.22
N ASN A 162 -12.17 8.95 11.47
CA ASN A 162 -13.40 8.24 11.82
C ASN A 162 -13.96 8.69 13.17
N PRO A 163 -15.26 8.43 13.46
CA PRO A 163 -15.91 8.91 14.66
C PRO A 163 -15.45 8.23 15.96
N VAL A 164 -14.81 7.04 15.88
CA VAL A 164 -14.41 6.26 17.06
C VAL A 164 -13.06 6.71 17.59
N PHE A 165 -12.08 6.90 16.71
CA PHE A 165 -10.68 7.14 17.07
C PHE A 165 -10.18 8.51 16.63
N GLY A 166 -10.94 9.24 15.82
CA GLY A 166 -10.51 10.51 15.22
C GLY A 166 -9.50 10.33 14.10
N ALA A 167 -8.85 11.43 13.76
CA ALA A 167 -7.97 11.50 12.61
C ALA A 167 -6.55 10.99 12.90
N THR A 168 -5.95 10.33 11.92
CA THR A 168 -4.51 10.09 11.86
C THR A 168 -3.83 11.28 11.17
N LEU A 169 -2.69 11.71 11.70
CA LEU A 169 -1.91 12.82 11.18
C LEU A 169 -0.78 12.31 10.28
N ASN A 170 -0.43 13.11 9.27
CA ASN A 170 0.70 12.78 8.41
C ASN A 170 2.04 13.05 9.15
N PRO A 171 2.93 12.07 9.28
CA PRO A 171 4.20 12.25 9.99
C PRO A 171 5.15 13.28 9.35
N TRP A 172 4.96 13.60 8.07
CA TRP A 172 5.75 14.60 7.37
C TRP A 172 5.30 16.04 7.68
N ASN A 173 4.00 16.23 7.83
CA ASN A 173 3.38 17.49 8.21
C ASN A 173 2.02 17.19 8.84
N THR A 174 1.90 17.41 10.15
CA THR A 174 0.72 17.04 10.95
C THR A 174 -0.55 17.82 10.60
N ASP A 175 -0.45 18.90 9.83
CA ASP A 175 -1.61 19.63 9.30
C ASP A 175 -2.24 18.93 8.10
N HIS A 176 -1.58 17.91 7.52
CA HIS A 176 -1.99 17.19 6.33
C HIS A 176 -2.49 15.78 6.62
N THR A 177 -3.28 15.23 5.70
CA THR A 177 -3.72 13.83 5.75
C THR A 177 -2.58 12.87 5.41
N PRO A 178 -2.49 11.69 6.05
CA PRO A 178 -1.61 10.60 5.61
C PRO A 178 -2.20 9.85 4.40
N GLY A 179 -3.31 10.32 3.83
CA GLY A 179 -4.10 9.58 2.86
C GLY A 179 -4.98 8.51 3.50
N GLY A 180 -5.62 7.71 2.68
CA GLY A 180 -6.55 6.65 3.10
C GLY A 180 -6.82 5.64 1.97
N SER A 181 -7.47 4.57 2.35
CA SER A 181 -7.99 4.20 3.66
C SER A 181 -6.97 3.49 4.57
N SER A 182 -5.76 3.11 4.12
CA SER A 182 -4.70 2.52 4.95
C SER A 182 -3.77 3.60 5.55
N GLY A 183 -4.30 4.78 5.94
CA GLY A 183 -3.48 5.92 6.37
C GLY A 183 -2.82 5.70 7.72
N GLY A 184 -3.46 5.00 8.67
CA GLY A 184 -2.83 4.60 9.92
C GLY A 184 -1.62 3.69 9.68
N SER A 185 -1.73 2.73 8.76
CA SER A 185 -0.60 1.87 8.37
C SER A 185 0.54 2.67 7.73
N GLY A 186 0.22 3.56 6.78
CA GLY A 186 1.21 4.43 6.14
C GLY A 186 1.91 5.35 7.15
N ALA A 187 1.14 6.00 8.02
CA ALA A 187 1.68 6.88 9.06
C ALA A 187 2.54 6.12 10.10
N ALA A 188 2.13 4.91 10.52
CA ALA A 188 2.89 4.09 11.46
C ALA A 188 4.28 3.72 10.92
N ILE A 189 4.37 3.37 9.62
CA ILE A 189 5.64 3.06 8.96
C ILE A 189 6.48 4.32 8.79
N ALA A 190 5.92 5.41 8.27
CA ALA A 190 6.64 6.65 8.04
C ALA A 190 7.18 7.27 9.34
N ALA A 191 6.45 7.11 10.46
CA ALA A 191 6.85 7.55 11.78
C ALA A 191 7.82 6.58 12.49
N GLY A 192 8.21 5.48 11.87
CA GLY A 192 9.12 4.49 12.46
C GLY A 192 8.54 3.76 13.68
N MET A 193 7.23 3.63 13.79
CA MET A 193 6.60 2.83 14.85
C MET A 193 6.70 1.33 14.57
N VAL A 194 6.53 0.93 13.33
CA VAL A 194 6.70 -0.44 12.82
C VAL A 194 7.33 -0.39 11.42
N PRO A 195 8.08 -1.42 11.02
CA PRO A 195 8.67 -1.47 9.68
C PRO A 195 7.72 -2.04 8.63
N LEU A 196 6.64 -2.73 9.04
CA LEU A 196 5.69 -3.42 8.19
C LEU A 196 4.26 -3.25 8.73
N ALA A 197 3.30 -3.06 7.82
CA ALA A 197 1.88 -3.05 8.16
C ALA A 197 1.06 -3.66 7.02
N THR A 198 -0.23 -3.96 7.28
CA THR A 198 -1.17 -4.41 6.24
C THR A 198 -2.00 -3.26 5.71
N GLY A 199 -2.50 -3.41 4.48
CA GLY A 199 -3.44 -2.49 3.85
C GLY A 199 -4.34 -3.19 2.83
N SER A 200 -5.27 -2.44 2.27
CA SER A 200 -6.14 -2.87 1.18
C SER A 200 -6.30 -1.74 0.17
N ASP A 201 -6.68 -2.05 -1.08
CA ASP A 201 -6.76 -1.08 -2.17
C ASP A 201 -7.96 -1.40 -3.07
N GLY A 202 -9.09 -0.75 -2.81
CA GLY A 202 -10.31 -0.84 -3.62
C GLY A 202 -10.50 0.34 -4.57
N GLY A 203 -9.78 1.43 -4.32
CA GLY A 203 -9.77 2.63 -5.16
C GLY A 203 -8.44 3.39 -5.10
N GLY A 204 -7.41 2.80 -4.48
CA GLY A 204 -6.10 3.42 -4.27
C GLY A 204 -5.55 3.28 -2.86
N SER A 205 -6.25 2.60 -1.96
CA SER A 205 -5.99 2.67 -0.51
C SER A 205 -4.70 1.98 -0.01
N LEU A 206 -3.89 1.33 -0.87
CA LEU A 206 -2.47 1.03 -0.65
C LEU A 206 -1.60 2.16 -1.22
N ARG A 207 -1.88 2.57 -2.46
CA ARG A 207 -1.07 3.52 -3.24
C ARG A 207 -1.18 4.95 -2.71
N ILE A 208 -2.38 5.40 -2.36
CA ILE A 208 -2.64 6.75 -1.82
C ILE A 208 -1.84 6.98 -0.54
N PRO A 209 -2.02 6.19 0.55
CA PRO A 209 -1.25 6.41 1.77
C PRO A 209 0.25 6.15 1.60
N SER A 210 0.66 5.23 0.72
CA SER A 210 2.10 5.07 0.41
C SER A 210 2.67 6.34 -0.23
N SER A 211 1.96 6.94 -1.18
CA SER A 211 2.35 8.22 -1.78
C SER A 211 2.37 9.35 -0.74
N CYS A 212 1.31 9.50 0.06
CA CYS A 212 1.20 10.56 1.08
C CYS A 212 2.24 10.47 2.20
N CYS A 213 2.72 9.26 2.48
CA CYS A 213 3.65 8.98 3.59
C CYS A 213 5.10 8.72 3.13
N GLY A 214 5.41 8.83 1.84
CA GLY A 214 6.78 8.65 1.33
C GLY A 214 7.25 7.20 1.33
N LEU A 215 6.34 6.26 1.11
CA LEU A 215 6.58 4.83 1.08
C LEU A 215 6.52 4.30 -0.35
N SER A 216 7.03 3.09 -0.55
CA SER A 216 6.72 2.28 -1.72
C SER A 216 5.43 1.48 -1.47
N GLY A 217 4.53 1.47 -2.45
CA GLY A 217 3.26 0.75 -2.38
C GLY A 217 3.02 -0.10 -3.63
N VAL A 218 2.44 -1.27 -3.44
CA VAL A 218 2.04 -2.17 -4.55
C VAL A 218 0.61 -2.61 -4.36
N LYS A 219 -0.24 -2.26 -5.32
CA LYS A 219 -1.50 -2.94 -5.57
C LYS A 219 -1.21 -4.09 -6.54
N ALA A 220 -1.12 -5.30 -6.05
CA ALA A 220 -0.94 -6.46 -6.90
C ALA A 220 -2.14 -6.68 -7.83
N SER A 221 -1.98 -7.51 -8.85
CA SER A 221 -3.10 -8.00 -9.67
C SER A 221 -4.18 -8.63 -8.78
N LEU A 222 -5.46 -8.43 -9.14
CA LEU A 222 -6.56 -9.03 -8.39
C LEU A 222 -6.35 -10.55 -8.26
N GLY A 223 -6.51 -11.08 -7.05
CA GLY A 223 -6.32 -12.49 -6.73
C GLY A 223 -4.87 -12.93 -6.52
N ARG A 224 -3.88 -12.06 -6.71
CA ARG A 224 -2.46 -12.38 -6.43
C ARG A 224 -2.22 -12.59 -4.93
N VAL A 225 -2.77 -11.70 -4.09
CA VAL A 225 -2.95 -11.90 -2.66
C VAL A 225 -4.40 -12.29 -2.44
N PRO A 226 -4.69 -13.51 -1.97
CA PRO A 226 -6.07 -13.97 -1.84
C PRO A 226 -6.78 -13.30 -0.66
N SER A 227 -8.08 -13.15 -0.81
CA SER A 227 -9.01 -12.72 0.26
C SER A 227 -9.82 -13.93 0.75
N GLY A 228 -9.13 -15.01 1.10
CA GLY A 228 -9.76 -16.24 1.60
C GLY A 228 -10.55 -16.01 2.89
N GLY A 229 -11.32 -17.04 3.28
CA GLY A 229 -12.16 -17.01 4.47
C GLY A 229 -13.56 -17.53 4.20
N THR A 230 -14.43 -17.46 5.20
CA THR A 230 -15.81 -17.97 5.12
C THR A 230 -16.81 -16.94 4.61
N GLN A 231 -16.42 -15.66 4.58
CA GLN A 231 -17.26 -14.57 4.09
C GLN A 231 -16.87 -14.17 2.67
N PRO A 232 -17.83 -13.72 1.84
CA PRO A 232 -17.52 -13.15 0.55
C PRO A 232 -16.57 -11.95 0.70
N PRO A 233 -15.54 -11.81 -0.15
CA PRO A 233 -14.60 -10.71 -0.05
C PRO A 233 -15.29 -9.36 -0.15
N ASP A 234 -14.88 -8.40 0.69
CA ASP A 234 -15.33 -7.02 0.59
C ASP A 234 -14.88 -6.43 -0.74
N TRP A 235 -15.70 -5.54 -1.32
CA TRP A 235 -15.41 -4.88 -2.59
C TRP A 235 -15.03 -5.83 -3.73
N GLN A 236 -15.41 -7.05 -3.65
CA GLN A 236 -15.24 -8.17 -4.60
C GLN A 236 -14.16 -7.97 -5.67
N HIS A 237 -14.54 -7.41 -6.84
CA HIS A 237 -13.67 -7.32 -8.01
C HIS A 237 -12.79 -6.06 -8.05
N LEU A 238 -12.92 -5.16 -7.08
CA LEU A 238 -12.15 -3.91 -7.01
C LEU A 238 -10.97 -4.00 -6.04
N SER A 239 -11.15 -4.66 -4.88
CA SER A 239 -10.17 -4.60 -3.81
C SER A 239 -9.11 -5.69 -3.89
N THR A 240 -7.87 -5.30 -3.66
CA THR A 240 -6.75 -6.19 -3.32
C THR A 240 -6.22 -5.86 -1.93
N LYS A 241 -5.68 -6.86 -1.25
CA LYS A 241 -5.02 -6.70 0.05
C LYS A 241 -3.51 -6.82 -0.15
N GLY A 242 -2.72 -6.29 0.79
CA GLY A 242 -1.27 -6.44 0.72
C GLY A 242 -0.53 -5.82 1.89
N PRO A 243 0.76 -6.14 2.02
CA PRO A 243 1.64 -5.46 2.96
C PRO A 243 1.96 -4.04 2.47
N MET A 244 2.40 -3.21 3.42
CA MET A 244 2.97 -1.88 3.21
C MET A 244 4.32 -1.81 3.91
N ALA A 245 5.31 -1.24 3.26
CA ALA A 245 6.66 -1.03 3.79
C ALA A 245 7.27 0.24 3.23
N ARG A 246 8.35 0.71 3.85
CA ARG A 246 9.03 1.92 3.42
C ARG A 246 9.70 1.77 2.05
N ARG A 247 10.29 0.59 1.77
CA ARG A 247 11.07 0.31 0.57
C ARG A 247 10.50 -0.83 -0.24
N MET A 248 10.73 -0.79 -1.53
CA MET A 248 10.25 -1.84 -2.45
C MET A 248 10.82 -3.22 -2.08
N GLU A 249 12.07 -3.32 -1.66
CA GLU A 249 12.68 -4.59 -1.26
C GLU A 249 11.94 -5.25 -0.09
N ASP A 250 11.68 -4.49 0.97
CA ASP A 250 10.98 -4.96 2.17
C ASP A 250 9.52 -5.32 1.85
N LEU A 251 8.87 -4.49 1.04
CA LEU A 251 7.51 -4.73 0.56
C LEU A 251 7.43 -6.03 -0.25
N VAL A 252 8.38 -6.26 -1.14
CA VAL A 252 8.43 -7.45 -2.01
C VAL A 252 8.72 -8.71 -1.20
N ALA A 253 9.57 -8.64 -0.18
CA ALA A 253 9.79 -9.77 0.72
C ALA A 253 8.50 -10.17 1.48
N ALA A 254 7.71 -9.19 1.91
CA ALA A 254 6.42 -9.45 2.53
C ALA A 254 5.35 -9.92 1.52
N LEU A 255 5.35 -9.41 0.29
CA LEU A 255 4.46 -9.90 -0.77
C LEU A 255 4.76 -11.36 -1.13
N ASP A 256 6.02 -11.76 -1.20
CA ASP A 256 6.41 -13.13 -1.58
C ASP A 256 5.80 -14.19 -0.65
N VAL A 257 5.64 -13.89 0.63
CA VAL A 257 5.06 -14.83 1.60
C VAL A 257 3.52 -14.87 1.56
N VAL A 258 2.86 -13.82 1.07
CA VAL A 258 1.40 -13.74 1.08
C VAL A 258 0.75 -14.09 -0.28
N VAL A 259 1.51 -14.14 -1.38
CA VAL A 259 0.99 -14.51 -2.70
C VAL A 259 0.75 -16.02 -2.82
N GLY A 260 -0.14 -16.39 -3.73
CA GLY A 260 -0.48 -17.79 -4.03
C GLY A 260 -1.92 -18.14 -3.66
N PRO A 261 -2.40 -19.33 -4.09
CA PRO A 261 -3.82 -19.66 -4.04
C PRO A 261 -4.34 -19.82 -2.61
N ASP A 262 -5.62 -19.54 -2.46
CA ASP A 262 -6.45 -19.93 -1.33
C ASP A 262 -7.70 -20.61 -1.90
N PRO A 263 -8.06 -21.84 -1.46
CA PRO A 263 -9.17 -22.58 -2.07
C PRO A 263 -10.54 -21.94 -1.82
N THR A 264 -10.65 -21.00 -0.88
CA THR A 264 -11.90 -20.30 -0.58
C THR A 264 -12.07 -19.02 -1.41
N ASP A 265 -11.00 -18.51 -2.04
CA ASP A 265 -11.08 -17.34 -2.94
C ASP A 265 -11.07 -17.79 -4.42
N LEU A 266 -12.24 -17.71 -5.06
CA LEU A 266 -12.43 -18.06 -6.48
C LEU A 266 -11.54 -17.26 -7.44
N ARG A 267 -10.99 -16.11 -7.01
CA ARG A 267 -10.15 -15.23 -7.82
C ARG A 267 -8.67 -15.46 -7.60
N SER A 268 -8.32 -16.28 -6.60
CA SER A 268 -6.92 -16.48 -6.22
C SER A 268 -6.10 -17.08 -7.37
N LEU A 269 -4.92 -16.51 -7.58
CA LEU A 269 -4.01 -16.90 -8.64
C LEU A 269 -2.99 -17.92 -8.13
N PRO A 270 -2.45 -18.79 -9.01
CA PRO A 270 -1.34 -19.66 -8.66
C PRO A 270 -0.16 -18.87 -8.09
N ARG A 271 0.61 -19.54 -7.23
CA ARG A 271 1.87 -18.96 -6.74
C ARG A 271 2.82 -18.74 -7.93
N PRO A 272 3.49 -17.57 -8.00
CA PRO A 272 4.53 -17.34 -8.99
C PRO A 272 5.65 -18.41 -8.90
N GLU A 273 6.17 -18.83 -10.07
CA GLU A 273 7.24 -19.84 -10.12
C GLU A 273 8.56 -19.32 -9.52
N ALA A 274 8.86 -18.03 -9.72
CA ALA A 274 10.05 -17.39 -9.19
C ALA A 274 9.76 -16.64 -7.90
N SER A 275 10.68 -16.68 -6.93
CA SER A 275 10.67 -15.81 -5.76
C SER A 275 10.77 -14.33 -6.19
N TRP A 276 9.89 -13.51 -5.65
CA TRP A 276 9.86 -12.09 -6.00
C TRP A 276 11.08 -11.31 -5.51
N PRO A 277 11.63 -11.55 -4.29
CA PRO A 277 12.91 -10.96 -3.88
C PRO A 277 14.07 -11.28 -4.82
N ALA A 278 14.16 -12.53 -5.30
CA ALA A 278 15.19 -12.92 -6.27
C ALA A 278 15.05 -12.17 -7.60
N ALA A 279 13.83 -11.85 -8.03
CA ALA A 279 13.55 -11.11 -9.24
C ALA A 279 13.97 -9.62 -9.16
N LEU A 280 14.25 -9.08 -7.97
CA LEU A 280 14.78 -7.72 -7.80
C LEU A 280 16.27 -7.61 -8.12
N VAL A 281 17.00 -8.72 -8.13
CA VAL A 281 18.42 -8.71 -8.49
C VAL A 281 18.59 -8.25 -9.94
N GLY A 282 19.32 -7.15 -10.15
CA GLY A 282 19.48 -6.55 -11.46
C GLY A 282 18.17 -6.00 -12.05
N ALA A 283 17.24 -5.58 -11.19
CA ALA A 283 15.99 -4.96 -11.63
C ALA A 283 16.24 -3.76 -12.55
N ARG A 284 15.48 -3.68 -13.63
CA ARG A 284 15.50 -2.58 -14.61
C ARG A 284 14.08 -2.30 -15.08
N PRO A 285 13.77 -1.05 -15.43
CA PRO A 285 12.51 -0.75 -16.10
C PRO A 285 12.50 -1.39 -17.49
N PRO A 286 11.34 -1.62 -18.11
CA PRO A 286 11.22 -2.06 -19.50
C PRO A 286 11.90 -1.09 -20.47
N ALA A 287 12.25 -1.58 -21.65
CA ALA A 287 12.87 -0.76 -22.69
C ALA A 287 11.97 0.40 -23.17
N ARG A 288 10.63 0.24 -23.04
CA ARG A 288 9.66 1.24 -23.53
C ARG A 288 8.46 1.32 -22.58
N VAL A 289 8.10 2.54 -22.18
CA VAL A 289 6.95 2.86 -21.30
C VAL A 289 6.13 4.01 -21.87
N ALA A 290 4.83 4.06 -21.56
CA ALA A 290 3.99 5.22 -21.80
C ALA A 290 4.07 6.18 -20.61
N TRP A 291 4.11 7.48 -20.87
CA TRP A 291 3.89 8.55 -19.90
C TRP A 291 2.58 9.26 -20.21
N SER A 292 1.60 9.16 -19.33
CA SER A 292 0.36 9.90 -19.39
C SER A 292 0.16 10.70 -18.10
N PRO A 293 0.36 12.02 -18.13
CA PRO A 293 0.22 12.84 -16.93
C PRO A 293 -1.21 12.91 -16.40
N THR A 294 -2.21 12.82 -17.30
CA THR A 294 -3.61 13.12 -17.00
C THR A 294 -4.55 11.94 -17.21
N LEU A 295 -4.06 10.82 -17.75
CA LEU A 295 -4.88 9.70 -18.24
C LEU A 295 -5.91 10.10 -19.33
N GLY A 296 -5.95 11.38 -19.74
CA GLY A 296 -6.90 11.92 -20.71
C GLY A 296 -8.08 12.67 -20.08
N TYR A 297 -8.26 12.60 -18.76
CA TYR A 297 -9.43 13.21 -18.09
C TYR A 297 -9.11 14.04 -16.85
N ALA A 298 -7.92 13.90 -16.26
CA ALA A 298 -7.60 14.55 -14.99
C ALA A 298 -6.89 15.89 -15.18
N GLU A 299 -7.23 16.89 -14.39
CA GLU A 299 -6.37 18.02 -14.10
C GLU A 299 -5.39 17.61 -12.99
N ILE A 300 -4.12 18.00 -13.12
CA ILE A 300 -3.05 17.66 -12.19
C ILE A 300 -2.43 18.96 -11.67
N ASP A 301 -2.20 19.02 -10.37
CA ASP A 301 -1.49 20.13 -9.75
C ASP A 301 -0.07 20.28 -10.32
N ASP A 302 0.33 21.50 -10.61
CA ASP A 302 1.59 21.82 -11.28
C ASP A 302 2.82 21.33 -10.51
N GLU A 303 2.76 21.34 -9.18
CA GLU A 303 3.86 20.85 -8.34
C GLU A 303 3.97 19.33 -8.44
N VAL A 304 2.85 18.61 -8.39
CA VAL A 304 2.79 17.14 -8.62
C VAL A 304 3.35 16.80 -9.98
N LEU A 305 2.88 17.51 -11.02
CA LEU A 305 3.31 17.29 -12.40
C LEU A 305 4.82 17.52 -12.57
N SER A 306 5.36 18.58 -11.97
CA SER A 306 6.79 18.92 -12.02
C SER A 306 7.66 17.83 -11.38
N LEU A 307 7.27 17.35 -10.19
CA LEU A 307 8.00 16.27 -9.48
C LEU A 307 7.95 14.97 -10.29
N CYS A 308 6.78 14.60 -10.79
CA CYS A 308 6.60 13.38 -11.57
C CYS A 308 7.39 13.40 -12.88
N ARG A 309 7.45 14.55 -13.58
CA ARG A 309 8.25 14.69 -14.81
C ARG A 309 9.73 14.45 -14.56
N ARG A 310 10.30 14.99 -13.47
CA ARG A 310 11.70 14.71 -13.10
C ARG A 310 11.98 13.23 -12.85
N ALA A 311 11.02 12.53 -12.26
CA ALA A 311 11.16 11.07 -12.06
C ALA A 311 11.03 10.28 -13.38
N VAL A 312 10.24 10.77 -14.32
CA VAL A 312 10.17 10.22 -15.69
C VAL A 312 11.48 10.43 -16.44
N ASP A 313 12.16 11.57 -16.27
CA ASP A 313 13.49 11.80 -16.81
C ASP A 313 14.51 10.77 -16.28
N VAL A 314 14.43 10.41 -15.00
CA VAL A 314 15.25 9.34 -14.39
C VAL A 314 15.01 7.98 -15.07
N LEU A 315 13.77 7.64 -15.49
CA LEU A 315 13.52 6.43 -16.27
C LEU A 315 14.25 6.47 -17.62
N SER A 316 14.30 7.65 -18.28
CA SER A 316 15.06 7.82 -19.51
C SER A 316 16.56 7.65 -19.29
N ASP A 317 17.10 8.16 -18.18
CA ASP A 317 18.51 7.99 -17.80
C ASP A 317 18.86 6.52 -17.50
N LEU A 318 17.88 5.72 -17.08
CA LEU A 318 18.01 4.26 -16.91
C LEU A 318 17.94 3.49 -18.22
N GLY A 319 17.81 4.18 -19.37
CA GLY A 319 17.78 3.60 -20.71
C GLY A 319 16.39 3.20 -21.21
N THR A 320 15.33 3.74 -20.62
CA THR A 320 13.94 3.48 -21.03
C THR A 320 13.49 4.54 -22.04
N GLU A 321 12.92 4.13 -23.17
CA GLU A 321 12.21 5.01 -24.08
C GLU A 321 10.85 5.39 -23.44
N VAL A 322 10.63 6.68 -23.23
CA VAL A 322 9.38 7.21 -22.69
C VAL A 322 8.54 7.80 -23.82
N VAL A 323 7.37 7.23 -24.05
CA VAL A 323 6.42 7.66 -25.08
C VAL A 323 5.30 8.47 -24.42
N ALA A 324 5.13 9.72 -24.83
CA ALA A 324 4.02 10.52 -24.35
C ALA A 324 2.67 10.01 -24.91
N VAL A 325 1.68 9.86 -24.03
CA VAL A 325 0.32 9.44 -24.36
C VAL A 325 -0.65 10.41 -23.67
N ASP A 326 -1.33 11.23 -24.45
CA ASP A 326 -2.24 12.25 -23.90
C ASP A 326 -3.51 11.63 -23.33
N THR A 327 -4.09 10.64 -24.02
CA THR A 327 -5.35 10.00 -23.64
C THR A 327 -5.19 8.50 -23.53
N VAL A 328 -5.41 7.97 -22.32
CA VAL A 328 -5.53 6.53 -22.04
C VAL A 328 -7.01 6.15 -21.94
N PHE A 329 -7.78 6.99 -21.27
CA PHE A 329 -9.23 6.83 -21.10
C PHE A 329 -9.94 8.10 -21.56
N ASP A 330 -11.09 7.95 -22.24
CA ASP A 330 -11.82 9.08 -22.83
C ASP A 330 -12.56 9.92 -21.78
N THR A 331 -12.87 9.32 -20.61
CA THR A 331 -13.60 9.97 -19.51
C THR A 331 -13.13 9.42 -18.16
N ASP A 332 -13.35 10.21 -17.09
CA ASP A 332 -13.16 9.74 -15.72
C ASP A 332 -14.14 8.59 -15.40
N PRO A 333 -13.67 7.40 -15.03
CA PRO A 333 -14.53 6.27 -14.70
C PRO A 333 -15.09 6.30 -13.26
N VAL A 334 -15.23 7.49 -12.66
CA VAL A 334 -15.70 7.64 -11.28
C VAL A 334 -17.10 7.08 -11.06
N ASP A 335 -18.04 7.33 -11.97
CA ASP A 335 -19.44 6.90 -11.81
C ASP A 335 -19.60 5.36 -11.77
N PRO A 336 -19.05 4.59 -12.74
CA PRO A 336 -19.11 3.13 -12.64
C PRO A 336 -18.31 2.60 -11.44
N TRP A 337 -17.21 3.25 -11.02
CA TRP A 337 -16.50 2.87 -9.80
C TRP A 337 -17.37 3.08 -8.56
N LEU A 338 -18.04 4.23 -8.42
CA LEU A 338 -18.98 4.52 -7.32
C LEU A 338 -20.16 3.53 -7.30
N THR A 339 -20.70 3.19 -8.47
CA THR A 339 -21.78 2.20 -8.59
C THR A 339 -21.37 0.84 -8.01
N LEU A 340 -20.18 0.34 -8.40
CA LEU A 340 -19.67 -0.94 -7.91
C LEU A 340 -19.30 -0.88 -6.43
N SER A 341 -18.54 0.13 -6.03
CA SER A 341 -18.07 0.26 -4.63
C SER A 341 -19.23 0.48 -3.66
N GLY A 342 -20.23 1.28 -4.05
CA GLY A 342 -21.45 1.48 -3.28
C GLY A 342 -22.25 0.20 -3.09
N ALA A 343 -22.48 -0.55 -4.20
CA ALA A 343 -23.21 -1.83 -4.15
C ALA A 343 -22.48 -2.87 -3.28
N TYR A 344 -21.13 -2.96 -3.37
CA TYR A 344 -20.35 -3.91 -2.57
C TYR A 344 -20.33 -3.52 -1.09
N ASN A 345 -20.17 -2.24 -0.77
CA ASN A 345 -20.25 -1.76 0.62
C ASN A 345 -21.64 -2.00 1.22
N LEU A 346 -22.70 -1.62 0.50
CA LEU A 346 -24.07 -1.85 0.95
C LEU A 346 -24.33 -3.34 1.21
N ARG A 347 -23.90 -4.23 0.33
CA ARG A 347 -23.99 -5.68 0.55
C ARG A 347 -23.32 -6.11 1.85
N THR A 348 -22.09 -5.65 2.07
CA THR A 348 -21.30 -6.04 3.25
C THR A 348 -21.92 -5.54 4.55
N HIS A 349 -22.50 -4.33 4.53
CA HIS A 349 -23.02 -3.65 5.71
C HIS A 349 -24.56 -3.58 5.74
N ALA A 350 -25.25 -4.38 4.91
CA ALA A 350 -26.71 -4.37 4.80
C ALA A 350 -27.43 -4.61 6.14
N GLY A 351 -26.80 -5.36 7.06
CA GLY A 351 -27.37 -5.60 8.40
C GLY A 351 -27.44 -4.37 9.31
N LEU A 352 -26.73 -3.28 8.98
CA LEU A 352 -26.78 -2.02 9.72
C LEU A 352 -27.95 -1.14 9.27
N VAL A 353 -28.39 -1.26 8.02
CA VAL A 353 -29.41 -0.36 7.45
C VAL A 353 -30.71 -0.44 8.24
N GLY A 354 -31.18 0.73 8.71
CA GLY A 354 -32.41 0.85 9.51
C GLY A 354 -32.26 0.45 10.99
N THR A 355 -31.06 0.16 11.46
CA THR A 355 -30.77 -0.04 12.89
C THR A 355 -30.41 1.28 13.57
N PRO A 356 -30.43 1.39 14.93
CA PRO A 356 -29.89 2.55 15.62
C PRO A 356 -28.42 2.85 15.31
N ASP A 357 -27.62 1.82 15.00
CA ASP A 357 -26.20 1.96 14.68
C ASP A 357 -26.00 2.60 13.30
N TRP A 358 -26.97 2.45 12.38
CA TRP A 358 -26.95 3.14 11.09
C TRP A 358 -26.92 4.66 11.23
N GLU A 359 -27.58 5.21 12.24
CA GLU A 359 -27.59 6.64 12.51
C GLU A 359 -26.24 7.18 13.03
N GLN A 360 -25.34 6.29 13.46
CA GLN A 360 -24.00 6.62 13.92
C GLN A 360 -22.95 6.58 12.80
N VAL A 361 -23.28 6.00 11.63
CA VAL A 361 -22.40 5.95 10.45
C VAL A 361 -22.17 7.37 9.90
N ASP A 362 -20.96 7.65 9.43
CA ASP A 362 -20.58 8.92 8.78
C ASP A 362 -21.70 9.38 7.82
N PRO A 363 -22.23 10.59 7.96
CA PRO A 363 -23.39 11.03 7.18
C PRO A 363 -23.17 11.02 5.67
N VAL A 364 -21.93 11.26 5.20
CA VAL A 364 -21.60 11.23 3.76
C VAL A 364 -21.56 9.79 3.27
N LEU A 365 -20.94 8.89 4.04
CA LEU A 365 -20.95 7.46 3.72
C LEU A 365 -22.39 6.92 3.69
N ARG A 366 -23.19 7.27 4.67
CA ARG A 366 -24.61 6.86 4.72
C ARG A 366 -25.37 7.34 3.47
N MET A 367 -25.20 8.60 3.07
CA MET A 367 -25.81 9.14 1.86
C MET A 367 -25.40 8.35 0.60
N ILE A 368 -24.13 7.96 0.50
CA ILE A 368 -23.63 7.13 -0.61
C ILE A 368 -24.26 5.73 -0.60
N LEU A 369 -24.36 5.11 0.57
CA LEU A 369 -24.94 3.77 0.71
C LEU A 369 -26.46 3.76 0.52
N ASP A 370 -27.17 4.80 0.99
CA ASP A 370 -28.60 5.00 0.71
C ASP A 370 -28.86 5.18 -0.81
N GLY A 371 -27.98 5.94 -1.50
CA GLY A 371 -28.00 6.05 -2.95
C GLY A 371 -27.77 4.71 -3.65
N ALA A 372 -26.82 3.92 -3.15
CA ALA A 372 -26.54 2.59 -3.69
C ALA A 372 -27.72 1.60 -3.52
N ALA A 373 -28.55 1.77 -2.51
CA ALA A 373 -29.77 0.94 -2.32
C ALA A 373 -30.77 1.07 -3.48
N GLY A 374 -30.75 2.19 -4.20
CA GLY A 374 -31.56 2.41 -5.39
C GLY A 374 -30.96 1.86 -6.69
N THR A 375 -29.73 1.38 -6.66
CA THR A 375 -29.01 0.90 -7.84
C THR A 375 -29.62 -0.42 -8.36
N SER A 376 -30.02 -0.44 -9.61
CA SER A 376 -30.56 -1.65 -10.24
C SER A 376 -29.47 -2.65 -10.59
N ALA A 377 -29.84 -3.94 -10.72
CA ALA A 377 -28.91 -4.97 -11.18
C ALA A 377 -28.33 -4.65 -12.57
N LEU A 378 -29.11 -3.99 -13.46
CA LEU A 378 -28.65 -3.59 -14.77
C LEU A 378 -27.57 -2.49 -14.71
N GLU A 379 -27.67 -1.55 -13.78
CA GLU A 379 -26.63 -0.52 -13.58
C GLU A 379 -25.33 -1.14 -13.08
N VAL A 380 -25.40 -2.12 -12.15
CA VAL A 380 -24.23 -2.88 -11.70
C VAL A 380 -23.57 -3.62 -12.87
N VAL A 381 -24.35 -4.30 -13.72
CA VAL A 381 -23.80 -5.00 -14.90
C VAL A 381 -23.16 -4.01 -15.88
N ARG A 382 -23.77 -2.85 -16.12
CA ARG A 382 -23.17 -1.81 -16.97
C ARG A 382 -21.85 -1.24 -16.39
N ALA A 383 -21.75 -1.15 -15.09
CA ALA A 383 -20.51 -0.75 -14.43
C ALA A 383 -19.41 -1.83 -14.54
N GLU A 384 -19.79 -3.11 -14.52
CA GLU A 384 -18.85 -4.21 -14.85
C GLU A 384 -18.45 -4.19 -16.35
N ASP A 385 -19.36 -3.85 -17.27
CA ASP A 385 -19.03 -3.65 -18.69
C ASP A 385 -18.02 -2.50 -18.86
N ALA A 386 -18.13 -1.42 -18.08
CA ALA A 386 -17.15 -0.32 -18.09
C ALA A 386 -15.76 -0.80 -17.65
N CYS A 387 -15.66 -1.71 -16.67
CA CYS A 387 -14.38 -2.33 -16.30
C CYS A 387 -13.73 -3.05 -17.49
N HIS A 388 -14.54 -3.79 -18.28
CA HIS A 388 -14.06 -4.48 -19.47
C HIS A 388 -13.55 -3.47 -20.53
N LEU A 389 -14.33 -2.42 -20.82
CA LEU A 389 -13.97 -1.41 -21.83
C LEU A 389 -12.69 -0.65 -21.46
N LEU A 390 -12.52 -0.29 -20.19
CA LEU A 390 -11.27 0.31 -19.70
C LEU A 390 -10.09 -0.65 -19.88
N ASN A 391 -10.29 -1.94 -19.59
CA ASN A 391 -9.24 -2.94 -19.78
C ASN A 391 -8.85 -3.10 -21.24
N VAL A 392 -9.79 -3.04 -22.20
CA VAL A 392 -9.51 -3.07 -23.65
C VAL A 392 -8.56 -1.90 -24.02
N ARG A 393 -8.81 -0.68 -23.51
CA ARG A 393 -7.93 0.46 -23.74
C ARG A 393 -6.49 0.22 -23.24
N LEU A 394 -6.35 -0.42 -22.07
CA LEU A 394 -5.03 -0.78 -21.56
C LEU A 394 -4.35 -1.89 -22.38
N VAL A 395 -5.12 -2.88 -22.83
CA VAL A 395 -4.58 -3.94 -23.73
C VAL A 395 -4.03 -3.31 -25.00
N ASP A 396 -4.77 -2.40 -25.63
CA ASP A 396 -4.31 -1.69 -26.84
C ASP A 396 -3.04 -0.90 -26.55
N LEU A 397 -2.99 -0.15 -25.44
CA LEU A 397 -1.79 0.59 -25.03
C LEU A 397 -0.58 -0.35 -24.83
N PHE A 398 -0.77 -1.48 -24.18
CA PHE A 398 0.29 -2.43 -23.84
C PHE A 398 0.79 -3.29 -25.02
N HIS A 399 0.21 -3.14 -26.21
CA HIS A 399 0.81 -3.67 -27.44
C HIS A 399 2.14 -2.96 -27.76
N ASP A 400 2.20 -1.65 -27.53
CA ASP A 400 3.36 -0.82 -27.91
C ASP A 400 4.33 -0.58 -26.76
N VAL A 401 3.87 -0.65 -25.51
CA VAL A 401 4.64 -0.37 -24.29
C VAL A 401 4.44 -1.46 -23.25
N ARG A 402 5.34 -1.55 -22.28
CA ARG A 402 5.24 -2.58 -21.24
C ARG A 402 4.70 -2.04 -19.90
N LEU A 403 4.71 -0.74 -19.72
CA LEU A 403 4.17 -0.06 -18.54
C LEU A 403 3.54 1.28 -18.94
N LEU A 404 2.54 1.69 -18.18
CA LEU A 404 2.02 3.04 -18.12
C LEU A 404 2.55 3.71 -16.84
N VAL A 405 3.05 4.93 -17.00
CA VAL A 405 3.56 5.77 -15.91
C VAL A 405 2.65 7.00 -15.80
N THR A 406 2.26 7.37 -14.57
CA THR A 406 1.35 8.48 -14.30
C THR A 406 1.56 9.01 -12.88
N PRO A 407 1.18 10.24 -12.52
CA PRO A 407 1.11 10.65 -11.12
C PRO A 407 0.23 9.68 -10.30
N THR A 408 0.58 9.42 -9.04
CA THR A 408 -0.26 8.59 -8.18
C THR A 408 -1.56 9.29 -7.82
N MET A 409 -1.51 10.60 -7.62
CA MET A 409 -2.65 11.45 -7.28
C MET A 409 -2.63 12.74 -8.08
N ALA A 410 -3.78 13.40 -8.19
CA ALA A 410 -3.91 14.66 -8.94
C ALA A 410 -3.43 15.89 -8.13
N ALA A 411 -3.40 15.79 -6.79
CA ALA A 411 -2.96 16.84 -5.89
C ALA A 411 -1.94 16.33 -4.87
N PRO A 412 -1.15 17.20 -4.23
CA PRO A 412 -0.42 16.85 -3.01
C PRO A 412 -1.37 16.37 -1.91
N PRO A 413 -0.91 15.60 -0.91
CA PRO A 413 -1.70 15.30 0.27
C PRO A 413 -2.35 16.55 0.85
N PRO A 414 -3.69 16.66 0.91
CA PRO A 414 -4.34 17.91 1.29
C PRO A 414 -4.20 18.25 2.78
N PRO A 415 -4.25 19.55 3.12
CA PRO A 415 -4.47 19.96 4.50
C PRO A 415 -5.80 19.43 5.03
N ARG A 416 -5.80 18.94 6.27
CA ARG A 416 -7.00 18.40 6.96
C ARG A 416 -8.12 19.44 7.10
N SER A 417 -7.78 20.73 7.12
CA SER A 417 -8.74 21.84 7.15
C SER A 417 -9.66 21.88 5.94
N LEU A 418 -9.35 21.16 4.86
CA LEU A 418 -10.20 21.05 3.66
C LEU A 418 -11.26 19.94 3.76
N GLY A 419 -11.39 19.25 4.90
CA GLY A 419 -12.45 18.27 5.11
C GLY A 419 -12.43 17.09 4.13
N GLY A 420 -11.24 16.62 3.74
CA GLY A 420 -11.04 15.49 2.82
C GLY A 420 -10.95 15.89 1.34
N ALA A 421 -11.17 17.15 0.98
CA ALA A 421 -10.94 17.65 -0.37
C ALA A 421 -9.46 17.91 -0.62
N GLY A 422 -9.00 17.74 -1.88
CA GLY A 422 -7.71 18.19 -2.36
C GLY A 422 -7.76 19.61 -2.92
N MET A 423 -6.59 20.13 -3.26
CA MET A 423 -6.47 21.41 -3.98
C MET A 423 -5.58 21.18 -5.21
N ILE A 424 -6.13 21.47 -6.38
CA ILE A 424 -5.45 21.37 -7.68
C ILE A 424 -5.36 22.79 -8.24
N ASN A 425 -4.17 23.34 -8.37
CA ASN A 425 -3.93 24.69 -8.91
C ASN A 425 -4.82 25.76 -8.26
N GLY A 426 -5.03 25.68 -6.93
CA GLY A 426 -5.86 26.63 -6.19
C GLY A 426 -7.38 26.35 -6.22
N THR A 427 -7.82 25.29 -6.91
CA THR A 427 -9.22 24.85 -6.97
C THR A 427 -9.45 23.63 -6.10
N THR A 428 -10.51 23.66 -5.28
CA THR A 428 -10.89 22.53 -4.42
C THR A 428 -11.49 21.39 -5.26
N ASP A 429 -10.99 20.16 -5.08
CA ASP A 429 -11.46 18.96 -5.76
C ASP A 429 -11.59 17.80 -4.78
N TYR A 430 -12.81 17.28 -4.59
CA TYR A 430 -13.06 16.12 -3.73
C TYR A 430 -12.54 14.80 -4.32
N ASN A 431 -12.28 14.76 -5.64
CA ASN A 431 -11.74 13.59 -6.33
C ASN A 431 -10.23 13.74 -6.66
N TRP A 432 -9.46 14.33 -5.74
CA TRP A 432 -8.01 14.52 -5.88
C TRP A 432 -7.21 13.21 -6.05
N VAL A 433 -7.86 12.05 -5.83
CA VAL A 433 -7.28 10.70 -5.98
C VAL A 433 -7.68 10.01 -7.30
N LYS A 434 -8.29 10.74 -8.23
CA LYS A 434 -8.86 10.21 -9.49
C LYS A 434 -7.89 9.39 -10.36
N MET A 435 -6.60 9.43 -10.09
CA MET A 435 -5.57 8.71 -10.85
C MET A 435 -5.44 7.22 -10.47
N THR A 436 -6.17 6.70 -9.48
CA THR A 436 -5.92 5.36 -8.92
C THR A 436 -6.98 4.32 -9.26
N TYR A 437 -8.28 4.62 -9.13
CA TYR A 437 -9.34 3.61 -9.15
C TYR A 437 -9.59 2.96 -10.53
N ALA A 438 -9.23 3.60 -11.64
CA ALA A 438 -9.26 2.97 -12.96
C ALA A 438 -8.47 1.66 -12.99
N PHE A 439 -7.37 1.57 -12.24
CA PHE A 439 -6.54 0.38 -12.15
C PHE A 439 -7.04 -0.67 -11.15
N ASN A 440 -8.02 -0.34 -10.32
CA ASN A 440 -8.83 -1.31 -9.60
C ASN A 440 -9.86 -1.95 -10.54
N MET A 441 -10.56 -1.13 -11.32
CA MET A 441 -11.55 -1.58 -12.30
C MET A 441 -10.94 -2.50 -13.36
N THR A 442 -9.75 -2.17 -13.87
CA THR A 442 -9.02 -3.02 -14.84
C THR A 442 -8.25 -4.17 -14.20
N ARG A 443 -8.23 -4.27 -12.85
CA ARG A 443 -7.53 -5.32 -12.09
C ARG A 443 -6.02 -5.36 -12.32
N SER A 444 -5.47 -4.32 -12.96
CA SER A 444 -4.06 -4.19 -13.32
C SER A 444 -3.17 -4.04 -12.08
N PRO A 445 -1.97 -4.64 -12.04
CA PRO A 445 -1.01 -4.35 -10.99
C PRO A 445 -0.50 -2.92 -11.14
N ALA A 446 -0.33 -2.24 -10.00
CA ALA A 446 0.20 -0.88 -9.95
C ALA A 446 1.10 -0.68 -8.74
N ALA A 447 2.22 0.03 -8.91
CA ALA A 447 3.09 0.45 -7.82
C ALA A 447 3.14 1.96 -7.73
N THR A 448 3.38 2.49 -6.53
CA THR A 448 3.75 3.89 -6.32
C THR A 448 5.13 3.99 -5.70
N VAL A 449 5.90 4.99 -6.12
CA VAL A 449 7.23 5.31 -5.62
C VAL A 449 7.27 6.80 -5.27
N CYS A 450 7.84 7.15 -4.11
CA CYS A 450 8.02 8.54 -3.73
C CYS A 450 9.04 9.23 -4.65
N VAL A 451 8.67 10.40 -5.20
CA VAL A 451 9.49 11.16 -6.16
C VAL A 451 9.99 12.48 -5.59
N GLY A 452 9.70 12.78 -4.34
CA GLY A 452 10.14 13.98 -3.64
C GLY A 452 9.08 14.56 -2.72
N LEU A 453 9.38 15.72 -2.16
CA LEU A 453 8.48 16.47 -1.28
C LEU A 453 7.91 17.68 -2.02
N SER A 454 6.65 17.99 -1.73
CA SER A 454 6.02 19.24 -2.12
C SER A 454 6.57 20.43 -1.31
N SER A 455 6.21 21.63 -1.69
CA SER A 455 6.51 22.87 -0.95
C SER A 455 5.96 22.88 0.47
N ALA A 456 4.89 22.11 0.73
CA ALA A 456 4.35 21.88 2.07
C ALA A 456 5.13 20.83 2.88
N GLY A 457 6.19 20.23 2.32
CA GLY A 457 7.01 19.18 2.95
C GLY A 457 6.33 17.81 3.01
N VAL A 458 5.27 17.57 2.23
CA VAL A 458 4.58 16.27 2.15
C VAL A 458 4.99 15.50 0.89
N PRO A 459 5.10 14.16 0.95
CA PRO A 459 5.56 13.35 -0.17
C PRO A 459 4.60 13.31 -1.36
N ILE A 460 5.18 13.16 -2.55
CA ILE A 460 4.48 12.97 -3.82
C ILE A 460 4.91 11.62 -4.42
N GLY A 461 3.97 10.89 -5.01
CA GLY A 461 4.22 9.59 -5.64
C GLY A 461 4.01 9.58 -7.14
N LEU A 462 4.84 8.80 -7.84
CA LEU A 462 4.67 8.40 -9.23
C LEU A 462 4.15 6.96 -9.28
N GLN A 463 3.17 6.70 -10.13
CA GLN A 463 2.54 5.40 -10.29
C GLN A 463 3.03 4.71 -11.57
N LEU A 464 3.36 3.41 -11.45
CA LEU A 464 3.69 2.53 -12.55
C LEU A 464 2.63 1.45 -12.65
N VAL A 465 2.01 1.28 -13.82
CA VAL A 465 0.91 0.33 -14.05
C VAL A 465 1.30 -0.65 -15.13
N GLY A 466 1.06 -1.94 -14.91
CA GLY A 466 1.33 -3.01 -15.87
C GLY A 466 0.09 -3.70 -16.40
N PRO A 467 0.23 -4.52 -17.45
CA PRO A 467 -0.81 -5.46 -17.87
C PRO A 467 -1.25 -6.35 -16.71
N GLN A 468 -2.47 -6.88 -16.78
CA GLN A 468 -2.95 -7.87 -15.81
C GLN A 468 -1.91 -9.00 -15.65
N HIS A 469 -1.68 -9.41 -14.41
CA HIS A 469 -0.74 -10.47 -14.01
C HIS A 469 0.75 -10.17 -14.25
N ALA A 470 1.10 -8.97 -14.74
CA ALA A 470 2.50 -8.54 -14.93
C ALA A 470 3.10 -7.90 -13.67
N ASP A 471 2.74 -8.39 -12.49
CA ASP A 471 3.19 -7.86 -11.19
C ASP A 471 4.71 -7.65 -11.13
N LEU A 472 5.50 -8.65 -11.56
CA LEU A 472 6.97 -8.57 -11.54
C LEU A 472 7.54 -7.47 -12.44
N VAL A 473 6.90 -7.18 -13.57
CA VAL A 473 7.33 -6.08 -14.45
C VAL A 473 7.19 -4.73 -13.73
N VAL A 474 6.04 -4.53 -13.06
CA VAL A 474 5.75 -3.33 -12.26
C VAL A 474 6.73 -3.20 -11.10
N ILE A 475 6.91 -4.26 -10.31
CA ILE A 475 7.76 -4.30 -9.12
C ILE A 475 9.23 -4.03 -9.48
N ARG A 476 9.75 -4.66 -10.54
CA ARG A 476 11.14 -4.47 -11.00
C ARG A 476 11.39 -3.04 -11.47
N ALA A 477 10.45 -2.46 -12.21
CA ALA A 477 10.55 -1.07 -12.65
C ALA A 477 10.49 -0.09 -11.48
N ALA A 478 9.57 -0.31 -10.54
CA ALA A 478 9.44 0.50 -9.34
C ALA A 478 10.69 0.42 -8.45
N ALA A 479 11.26 -0.77 -8.24
CA ALA A 479 12.50 -0.95 -7.48
C ALA A 479 13.70 -0.26 -8.15
N ALA A 480 13.81 -0.34 -9.48
CA ALA A 480 14.89 0.33 -10.22
C ALA A 480 14.76 1.86 -10.12
N LEU A 481 13.54 2.39 -10.24
CA LEU A 481 13.27 3.81 -10.13
C LEU A 481 13.51 4.30 -8.69
N GLU A 482 13.02 3.60 -7.67
CA GLU A 482 13.27 3.92 -6.26
C GLU A 482 14.78 4.02 -5.96
N ALA A 483 15.55 3.04 -6.41
CA ALA A 483 17.00 3.01 -6.22
C ALA A 483 17.72 4.18 -6.94
N ALA A 484 17.24 4.58 -8.12
CA ALA A 484 17.83 5.67 -8.89
C ALA A 484 17.45 7.05 -8.32
N LEU A 485 16.22 7.22 -7.84
CA LEU A 485 15.78 8.45 -7.17
C LEU A 485 16.49 8.67 -5.83
N GLY A 486 16.80 7.58 -5.10
CA GLY A 486 17.53 7.66 -3.83
C GLY A 486 16.82 8.50 -2.76
N PHE A 487 15.48 8.45 -2.68
CA PHE A 487 14.72 9.19 -1.68
C PHE A 487 14.90 8.56 -0.30
N ASP A 488 15.82 9.11 0.49
CA ASP A 488 16.20 8.62 1.83
C ASP A 488 15.69 9.51 2.98
N ALA A 489 14.92 10.58 2.68
CA ALA A 489 14.40 11.47 3.70
C ALA A 489 13.50 10.73 4.70
N VAL A 490 13.55 11.10 5.95
CA VAL A 490 12.77 10.54 7.07
C VAL A 490 11.78 11.59 7.55
N ALA A 491 10.56 11.18 7.88
CA ALA A 491 9.56 12.09 8.40
C ALA A 491 10.03 12.75 9.71
N PRO A 492 9.86 14.08 9.88
CA PRO A 492 10.34 14.83 11.04
C PRO A 492 9.41 14.65 12.25
N VAL A 493 9.16 13.41 12.67
CA VAL A 493 8.31 13.14 13.84
C VAL A 493 9.02 13.55 15.13
N PRO A 494 8.28 14.07 16.13
CA PRO A 494 8.83 14.31 17.45
C PRO A 494 9.46 13.03 18.05
N ALA A 495 10.62 13.21 18.70
CA ALA A 495 11.34 12.10 19.34
C ALA A 495 10.61 11.63 20.59
#